data_4bbdf015cd418fa2f1e61cf4e7ac72c2
#
_entry.id   4bbdf015cd418fa2f1e61cf4e7ac72c2
#
_cell.length_a   1.000
_cell.length_b   1.000
_cell.length_c   1.000
_cell.angle_alpha   90.00
_cell.angle_beta   90.00
_cell.angle_gamma   90.00
#
_symmetry.space_group_name_H-M   'P 1'
#
loop_
_entity.id
_entity.type
_entity.pdbx_description
1 polymer ?
#
loop_
_entity_poly.entity_id
_entity_poly.type
_entity_poly.pdbx_seq_one_letter_code
_entity_poly.pdbx_strand_id
1 'polypeptide(L)'
;EIPCDPCANICPRNLIHVNPEDIRSLPHFLQDEQKGCTGCLRCVAVCPGLAITLVDFRKSQELAQVSLPYELLPDNLKIGDLVEVTDTDGETLGYFPVLKVRQLPSFSGTTIVTIEVPTELATQIAGMRLIAQSEPEPFDQVGEFSEHLDDEAYICRCERVKAGEIRSLIRTGVRDINQIKALTRASMGSCGGKTCLSLIKRLYQAEGIPLSEVTEPPVRPVFVEVPLSVLANIRLEDEEGER
;
A
#
# COMPACT_ATOMS: atom_id res chain seq x y z
N GLU A 1 -11.86 16.40 -2.51
CA GLU A 1 -11.87 14.93 -2.58
C GLU A 1 -12.09 14.52 -4.02
N ILE A 2 -11.35 13.51 -4.48
CA ILE A 2 -11.53 12.93 -5.82
C ILE A 2 -12.35 11.66 -5.65
N PRO A 3 -13.45 11.46 -6.40
CA PRO A 3 -14.23 10.23 -6.32
C PRO A 3 -13.34 9.04 -6.70
N CYS A 4 -13.41 7.97 -5.90
CA CYS A 4 -12.66 6.75 -6.15
C CYS A 4 -13.51 5.82 -7.02
N ASP A 5 -13.22 5.75 -8.32
CA ASP A 5 -14.01 5.02 -9.31
C ASP A 5 -13.26 3.95 -10.14
N PRO A 6 -11.99 3.57 -9.86
CA PRO A 6 -11.26 2.62 -10.70
C PRO A 6 -12.00 1.28 -10.89
N CYS A 7 -12.69 0.80 -9.86
CA CYS A 7 -13.44 -0.45 -9.92
C CYS A 7 -14.67 -0.36 -10.83
N ALA A 8 -15.34 0.79 -10.91
CA ALA A 8 -16.44 1.03 -11.81
C ALA A 8 -15.95 1.04 -13.26
N ASN A 9 -14.87 1.77 -13.55
CA ASN A 9 -14.31 1.91 -14.89
C ASN A 9 -13.74 0.60 -15.45
N ILE A 10 -13.18 -0.28 -14.58
CA ILE A 10 -12.58 -1.53 -15.04
C ILE A 10 -13.59 -2.68 -15.22
N CYS A 11 -14.81 -2.54 -14.71
CA CYS A 11 -15.79 -3.62 -14.73
C CYS A 11 -16.28 -3.91 -16.17
N PRO A 12 -15.98 -5.08 -16.78
CA PRO A 12 -16.34 -5.36 -18.17
C PRO A 12 -17.85 -5.56 -18.37
N ARG A 13 -18.60 -5.72 -17.28
CA ARG A 13 -20.05 -5.87 -17.27
C ARG A 13 -20.78 -4.61 -16.83
N ASN A 14 -20.04 -3.58 -16.43
CA ASN A 14 -20.58 -2.33 -15.91
C ASN A 14 -21.57 -2.55 -14.74
N LEU A 15 -21.14 -3.37 -13.77
CA LEU A 15 -21.96 -3.71 -12.59
C LEU A 15 -21.62 -2.88 -11.35
N ILE A 16 -20.59 -2.04 -11.43
CA ILE A 16 -20.17 -1.17 -10.32
C ILE A 16 -20.41 0.25 -10.74
N HIS A 17 -21.20 0.98 -9.96
CA HIS A 17 -21.62 2.34 -10.26
C HIS A 17 -21.23 3.28 -9.12
N VAL A 18 -20.83 4.50 -9.48
CA VAL A 18 -20.59 5.63 -8.57
C VAL A 18 -21.61 6.70 -8.91
N ASN A 19 -22.21 7.32 -7.91
CA ASN A 19 -23.12 8.43 -8.14
C ASN A 19 -22.32 9.65 -8.65
N PRO A 20 -22.55 10.13 -9.89
CA PRO A 20 -21.79 11.26 -10.43
C PRO A 20 -22.15 12.60 -9.77
N GLU A 21 -23.27 12.68 -9.07
CA GLU A 21 -23.75 13.90 -8.41
C GLU A 21 -23.19 14.07 -6.98
N ASP A 22 -22.65 12.99 -6.39
CA ASP A 22 -22.02 13.05 -5.07
C ASP A 22 -20.61 12.42 -5.10
N ILE A 23 -19.59 13.27 -5.10
CA ILE A 23 -18.19 12.87 -5.11
C ILE A 23 -17.77 12.02 -3.88
N ARG A 24 -18.58 12.00 -2.82
CA ARG A 24 -18.36 11.19 -1.62
C ARG A 24 -19.02 9.82 -1.72
N SER A 25 -19.77 9.58 -2.79
CA SER A 25 -20.45 8.30 -3.01
C SER A 25 -19.43 7.17 -3.14
N LEU A 26 -19.66 6.10 -2.39
CA LEU A 26 -18.92 4.86 -2.55
C LEU A 26 -19.43 4.10 -3.78
N PRO A 27 -18.56 3.30 -4.43
CA PRO A 27 -18.97 2.42 -5.51
C PRO A 27 -20.00 1.40 -5.01
N HIS A 28 -21.11 1.25 -5.76
CA HIS A 28 -22.17 0.30 -5.47
C HIS A 28 -22.19 -0.82 -6.50
N PHE A 29 -22.24 -2.06 -6.06
CA PHE A 29 -22.44 -3.21 -6.93
C PHE A 29 -23.94 -3.40 -7.16
N LEU A 30 -24.35 -3.31 -8.42
CA LEU A 30 -25.72 -3.56 -8.86
C LEU A 30 -25.76 -4.88 -9.63
N GLN A 31 -26.44 -5.86 -9.04
CA GLN A 31 -26.64 -7.13 -9.73
C GLN A 31 -27.63 -6.94 -10.89
N ASP A 32 -27.19 -7.31 -12.08
CA ASP A 32 -28.03 -7.38 -13.26
C ASP A 32 -28.37 -8.84 -13.53
N GLU A 33 -29.65 -9.20 -13.52
CA GLU A 33 -30.11 -10.57 -13.74
C GLU A 33 -29.71 -11.13 -15.11
N GLN A 34 -29.54 -10.25 -16.11
CA GLN A 34 -29.17 -10.64 -17.48
C GLN A 34 -27.64 -10.70 -17.68
N LYS A 35 -26.88 -9.89 -16.95
CA LYS A 35 -25.44 -9.69 -17.19
C LYS A 35 -24.54 -10.14 -16.05
N GLY A 36 -24.98 -10.91 -15.12
CA GLY A 36 -24.32 -11.31 -13.89
C GLY A 36 -22.78 -11.19 -13.84
N CYS A 37 -22.21 -11.04 -12.66
CA CYS A 37 -20.77 -10.95 -12.46
C CYS A 37 -20.03 -12.20 -12.94
N THR A 38 -18.97 -12.03 -13.73
CA THR A 38 -18.15 -13.13 -14.26
C THR A 38 -17.11 -13.65 -13.28
N GLY A 39 -16.87 -12.95 -12.16
CA GLY A 39 -15.78 -13.28 -11.22
C GLY A 39 -14.40 -13.02 -11.80
N CYS A 40 -14.22 -12.04 -12.69
CA CYS A 40 -12.95 -11.76 -13.36
C CYS A 40 -11.89 -11.12 -12.43
N LEU A 41 -12.27 -10.68 -11.22
CA LEU A 41 -11.42 -10.14 -10.16
C LEU A 41 -10.72 -8.80 -10.51
N ARG A 42 -11.03 -8.17 -11.63
CA ARG A 42 -10.40 -6.89 -12.02
C ARG A 42 -10.70 -5.77 -11.04
N CYS A 43 -11.93 -5.70 -10.52
CA CYS A 43 -12.32 -4.70 -9.50
C CYS A 43 -11.54 -4.89 -8.19
N VAL A 44 -11.27 -6.13 -7.79
CA VAL A 44 -10.46 -6.46 -6.61
C VAL A 44 -9.01 -6.01 -6.83
N ALA A 45 -8.44 -6.36 -8.00
CA ALA A 45 -7.04 -6.08 -8.30
C ALA A 45 -6.72 -4.59 -8.51
N VAL A 46 -7.70 -3.80 -9.01
CA VAL A 46 -7.48 -2.37 -9.31
C VAL A 46 -7.69 -1.46 -8.11
N CYS A 47 -8.30 -1.95 -7.04
CA CYS A 47 -8.64 -1.14 -5.88
C CYS A 47 -7.38 -0.65 -5.13
N PRO A 48 -7.08 0.65 -5.13
CA PRO A 48 -5.86 1.15 -4.51
C PRO A 48 -5.90 1.08 -2.98
N GLY A 49 -7.10 0.98 -2.40
CA GLY A 49 -7.31 0.85 -0.96
C GLY A 49 -7.48 -0.59 -0.50
N LEU A 50 -7.37 -1.59 -1.40
CA LEU A 50 -7.59 -3.02 -1.10
C LEU A 50 -8.95 -3.31 -0.44
N ALA A 51 -9.94 -2.43 -0.67
CA ALA A 51 -11.21 -2.43 0.05
C ALA A 51 -12.29 -3.31 -0.61
N ILE A 52 -11.97 -4.01 -1.70
CA ILE A 52 -12.95 -4.83 -2.43
C ILE A 52 -12.64 -6.30 -2.24
N THR A 53 -13.57 -7.01 -1.63
CA THR A 53 -13.62 -8.47 -1.61
C THR A 53 -14.68 -8.97 -2.58
N LEU A 54 -14.43 -10.11 -3.22
CA LEU A 54 -15.42 -10.74 -4.09
C LEU A 54 -15.88 -12.04 -3.47
N VAL A 55 -17.19 -12.11 -3.17
CA VAL A 55 -17.85 -13.31 -2.61
C VAL A 55 -18.64 -14.02 -3.71
N ASP A 56 -18.35 -15.29 -3.91
CA ASP A 56 -19.02 -16.13 -4.91
C ASP A 56 -19.82 -17.25 -4.22
N PHE A 57 -21.14 -17.13 -4.21
CA PHE A 57 -22.08 -18.10 -3.61
C PHE A 57 -22.56 -19.17 -4.60
N ARG A 58 -22.13 -19.12 -5.88
CA ARG A 58 -22.71 -19.97 -6.95
C ARG A 58 -22.30 -21.43 -6.89
N LYS A 59 -21.26 -21.77 -6.10
CA LYS A 59 -20.69 -23.12 -6.09
C LYS A 59 -21.34 -24.07 -5.09
N SER A 60 -21.78 -23.55 -3.97
CA SER A 60 -22.40 -24.32 -2.91
C SER A 60 -23.39 -23.44 -2.14
N GLN A 61 -24.38 -24.06 -1.50
CA GLN A 61 -25.29 -23.35 -0.58
C GLN A 61 -24.69 -23.16 0.81
N GLU A 62 -23.78 -24.04 1.21
CA GLU A 62 -23.16 -24.02 2.53
C GLU A 62 -21.82 -23.28 2.57
N LEU A 63 -21.10 -23.29 1.45
CA LEU A 63 -19.78 -22.70 1.34
C LEU A 63 -19.71 -21.63 0.24
N ALA A 64 -19.08 -20.51 0.54
CA ALA A 64 -18.80 -19.44 -0.41
C ALA A 64 -17.31 -19.32 -0.67
N GLN A 65 -16.94 -18.89 -1.88
CA GLN A 65 -15.56 -18.53 -2.19
C GLN A 65 -15.37 -17.03 -2.04
N VAL A 66 -14.44 -16.64 -1.16
CA VAL A 66 -14.07 -15.24 -0.94
C VAL A 66 -12.71 -14.99 -1.54
N SER A 67 -12.63 -13.98 -2.41
CA SER A 67 -11.38 -13.54 -3.05
C SER A 67 -10.99 -12.17 -2.50
N LEU A 68 -9.79 -12.11 -1.92
CA LEU A 68 -9.22 -10.98 -1.21
C LEU A 68 -7.96 -10.47 -1.93
N PRO A 69 -7.73 -9.14 -1.99
CA PRO A 69 -6.47 -8.59 -2.46
C PRO A 69 -5.37 -8.77 -1.40
N TYR A 70 -4.13 -8.99 -1.88
CA TYR A 70 -2.98 -9.18 -1.02
C TYR A 70 -1.73 -8.61 -1.70
N GLU A 71 -1.01 -7.71 -1.04
CA GLU A 71 0.13 -7.00 -1.64
C GLU A 71 1.50 -7.42 -1.09
N LEU A 72 1.55 -8.31 -0.10
CA LEU A 72 2.80 -8.87 0.36
C LEU A 72 3.34 -9.91 -0.63
N LEU A 73 4.64 -10.20 -0.55
CA LEU A 73 5.35 -11.03 -1.52
C LEU A 73 4.68 -12.38 -1.78
N PRO A 74 4.34 -12.71 -3.02
CA PRO A 74 3.61 -13.94 -3.37
C PRO A 74 4.37 -15.22 -3.05
N ASP A 75 5.69 -15.16 -2.92
CA ASP A 75 6.56 -16.33 -2.70
C ASP A 75 6.32 -16.99 -1.33
N ASN A 76 5.68 -16.28 -0.40
CA ASN A 76 5.41 -16.76 0.94
C ASN A 76 4.04 -17.42 1.11
N LEU A 77 3.20 -17.45 0.07
CA LEU A 77 1.85 -17.97 0.17
C LEU A 77 1.59 -19.06 -0.88
N LYS A 78 1.21 -20.26 -0.42
CA LYS A 78 0.94 -21.41 -1.27
C LYS A 78 -0.51 -21.89 -1.10
N ILE A 79 -1.00 -22.60 -2.12
CA ILE A 79 -2.29 -23.29 -2.02
C ILE A 79 -2.20 -24.32 -0.90
N GLY A 80 -3.19 -24.31 0.00
CA GLY A 80 -3.24 -25.16 1.16
C GLY A 80 -2.72 -24.55 2.45
N ASP A 81 -2.00 -23.41 2.37
CA ASP A 81 -1.57 -22.69 3.57
C ASP A 81 -2.80 -22.18 4.33
N LEU A 82 -2.75 -22.25 5.64
CA LEU A 82 -3.79 -21.66 6.49
C LEU A 82 -3.56 -20.15 6.61
N VAL A 83 -4.62 -19.39 6.46
CA VAL A 83 -4.65 -17.95 6.69
C VAL A 83 -5.70 -17.63 7.75
N GLU A 84 -5.38 -16.66 8.59
CA GLU A 84 -6.32 -16.04 9.52
C GLU A 84 -7.14 -15.03 8.74
N VAL A 85 -8.47 -15.08 8.84
CA VAL A 85 -9.35 -14.09 8.23
C VAL A 85 -9.96 -13.17 9.27
N THR A 86 -10.12 -11.91 8.90
CA THR A 86 -10.57 -10.85 9.80
C THR A 86 -11.74 -10.09 9.21
N ASP A 87 -12.55 -9.51 10.09
CA ASP A 87 -13.57 -8.52 9.73
C ASP A 87 -13.00 -7.11 9.50
N THR A 88 -13.89 -6.12 9.37
CA THR A 88 -13.54 -4.70 9.18
C THR A 88 -12.85 -4.08 10.38
N ASP A 89 -13.06 -4.61 11.58
CA ASP A 89 -12.45 -4.13 12.83
C ASP A 89 -11.12 -4.83 13.13
N GLY A 90 -10.77 -5.83 12.30
CA GLY A 90 -9.56 -6.63 12.44
C GLY A 90 -9.70 -7.80 13.41
N GLU A 91 -10.92 -8.10 13.86
CA GLU A 91 -11.21 -9.24 14.71
C GLU A 91 -11.15 -10.55 13.91
N THR A 92 -10.64 -11.60 14.54
CA THR A 92 -10.46 -12.90 13.90
C THR A 92 -11.78 -13.63 13.74
N LEU A 93 -12.14 -13.92 12.50
CA LEU A 93 -13.34 -14.72 12.17
C LEU A 93 -13.04 -16.22 12.08
N GLY A 94 -11.80 -16.61 11.83
CA GLY A 94 -11.38 -18.01 11.75
C GLY A 94 -10.12 -18.23 10.90
N TYR A 95 -9.80 -19.50 10.71
CA TYR A 95 -8.62 -19.95 9.95
C TYR A 95 -9.06 -20.84 8.81
N PHE A 96 -8.68 -20.48 7.59
CA PHE A 96 -9.11 -21.18 6.38
C PHE A 96 -7.95 -21.46 5.43
N PRO A 97 -7.98 -22.60 4.71
CA PRO A 97 -6.94 -22.92 3.74
C PRO A 97 -7.10 -22.08 2.48
N VAL A 98 -5.96 -21.67 1.93
CA VAL A 98 -5.88 -21.00 0.64
C VAL A 98 -6.26 -21.97 -0.47
N LEU A 99 -7.31 -21.65 -1.20
CA LEU A 99 -7.81 -22.44 -2.33
C LEU A 99 -7.11 -22.07 -3.64
N LYS A 100 -6.84 -20.78 -3.87
CA LYS A 100 -6.19 -20.28 -5.09
C LYS A 100 -5.38 -19.03 -4.78
N VAL A 101 -4.25 -18.90 -5.46
CA VAL A 101 -3.43 -17.69 -5.52
C VAL A 101 -3.35 -17.26 -6.98
N ARG A 102 -3.67 -16.01 -7.29
CA ARG A 102 -3.71 -15.48 -8.65
C ARG A 102 -3.08 -14.10 -8.71
N GLN A 103 -2.35 -13.86 -9.80
CA GLN A 103 -1.96 -12.52 -10.23
C GLN A 103 -2.55 -12.28 -11.62
N LEU A 104 -3.15 -11.12 -11.82
CA LEU A 104 -3.64 -10.72 -13.13
C LEU A 104 -2.49 -10.03 -13.90
N PRO A 105 -2.24 -10.36 -15.18
CA PRO A 105 -1.11 -9.80 -15.92
C PRO A 105 -1.06 -8.27 -15.95
N SER A 106 -2.23 -7.62 -15.97
CA SER A 106 -2.35 -6.16 -15.97
C SER A 106 -2.22 -5.52 -14.58
N PHE A 107 -2.13 -6.33 -13.51
CA PHE A 107 -2.11 -5.89 -12.10
C PHE A 107 -1.12 -6.73 -11.31
N SER A 108 0.13 -6.76 -11.78
CA SER A 108 1.20 -7.59 -11.20
C SER A 108 1.60 -7.21 -9.76
N GLY A 109 1.20 -6.04 -9.29
CA GLY A 109 1.44 -5.59 -7.91
C GLY A 109 0.49 -6.17 -6.88
N THR A 110 -0.68 -6.70 -7.32
CA THR A 110 -1.71 -7.23 -6.41
C THR A 110 -1.90 -8.73 -6.64
N THR A 111 -1.65 -9.51 -5.61
CA THR A 111 -1.98 -10.93 -5.56
C THR A 111 -3.41 -11.09 -5.06
N ILE A 112 -4.19 -11.97 -5.69
CA ILE A 112 -5.54 -12.27 -5.24
C ILE A 112 -5.55 -13.65 -4.64
N VAL A 113 -5.93 -13.74 -3.38
CA VAL A 113 -6.06 -14.97 -2.62
C VAL A 113 -7.53 -15.35 -2.52
N THR A 114 -7.86 -16.59 -2.87
CA THR A 114 -9.22 -17.12 -2.74
C THR A 114 -9.23 -18.19 -1.67
N ILE A 115 -10.15 -18.07 -0.73
CA ILE A 115 -10.42 -19.03 0.34
C ILE A 115 -11.86 -19.54 0.22
N GLU A 116 -12.16 -20.65 0.85
CA GLU A 116 -13.52 -21.20 0.94
C GLU A 116 -13.97 -21.18 2.40
N VAL A 117 -15.12 -20.59 2.65
CA VAL A 117 -15.61 -20.31 4.00
C VAL A 117 -17.11 -20.61 4.11
N PRO A 118 -17.66 -20.83 5.30
CA PRO A 118 -19.09 -20.89 5.51
C PRO A 118 -19.81 -19.64 4.97
N THR A 119 -20.95 -19.85 4.32
CA THR A 119 -21.73 -18.77 3.70
C THR A 119 -22.08 -17.65 4.68
N GLU A 120 -22.30 -17.99 5.94
CA GLU A 120 -22.65 -17.03 7.01
C GLU A 120 -21.52 -16.03 7.33
N LEU A 121 -20.26 -16.44 7.17
CA LEU A 121 -19.09 -15.62 7.44
C LEU A 121 -18.63 -14.83 6.21
N ALA A 122 -18.98 -15.30 5.02
CA ALA A 122 -18.38 -14.83 3.77
C ALA A 122 -18.47 -13.31 3.52
N THR A 123 -19.57 -12.68 3.96
CA THR A 123 -19.80 -11.23 3.81
C THR A 123 -19.17 -10.38 4.90
N GLN A 124 -18.70 -11.00 5.98
CA GLN A 124 -18.05 -10.32 7.10
C GLN A 124 -16.54 -10.20 6.88
N ILE A 125 -15.98 -11.03 5.99
CA ILE A 125 -14.55 -11.07 5.73
C ILE A 125 -14.10 -9.83 4.97
N ALA A 126 -13.23 -9.05 5.59
CA ALA A 126 -12.65 -7.84 5.03
C ALA A 126 -11.14 -7.96 4.79
N GLY A 127 -10.44 -8.81 5.52
CA GLY A 127 -9.00 -8.96 5.43
C GLY A 127 -8.49 -10.37 5.74
N MET A 128 -7.17 -10.54 5.59
CA MET A 128 -6.51 -11.77 6.00
C MET A 128 -5.10 -11.49 6.52
N ARG A 129 -4.59 -12.36 7.37
CA ARG A 129 -3.21 -12.38 7.87
C ARG A 129 -2.59 -13.73 7.57
N LEU A 130 -1.30 -13.72 7.22
CA LEU A 130 -0.54 -14.97 7.18
C LEU A 130 -0.30 -15.44 8.61
N ILE A 131 -0.50 -16.73 8.84
CA ILE A 131 -0.08 -17.34 10.09
C ILE A 131 1.44 -17.45 10.02
N ALA A 132 2.14 -16.75 10.90
CA ALA A 132 3.58 -16.88 11.01
C ALA A 132 3.92 -18.33 11.32
N GLN A 133 4.68 -18.98 10.44
CA GLN A 133 5.12 -20.38 10.65
C GLN A 133 6.17 -20.49 11.77
N SER A 134 6.65 -19.37 12.29
CA SER A 134 7.48 -19.23 13.48
C SER A 134 6.99 -18.03 14.25
N GLU A 135 7.08 -18.07 15.57
CA GLU A 135 6.93 -16.87 16.39
C GLU A 135 7.86 -15.80 15.80
N PRO A 136 7.36 -14.57 15.62
CA PRO A 136 8.25 -13.48 15.20
C PRO A 136 9.41 -13.46 16.19
N GLU A 137 10.64 -13.56 15.69
CA GLU A 137 11.79 -13.42 16.55
C GLU A 137 11.62 -12.14 17.38
N PRO A 138 11.86 -12.18 18.71
CA PRO A 138 11.73 -10.99 19.52
C PRO A 138 12.48 -9.84 18.85
N PHE A 139 11.87 -8.68 18.78
CA PHE A 139 12.43 -7.50 18.09
C PHE A 139 13.86 -7.17 18.57
N ASP A 140 14.22 -7.62 19.78
CA ASP A 140 15.54 -7.50 20.38
C ASP A 140 16.60 -8.43 19.76
N GLN A 141 16.19 -9.42 18.94
CA GLN A 141 17.11 -10.30 18.19
C GLN A 141 17.24 -9.92 16.71
N VAL A 142 16.61 -8.82 16.26
CA VAL A 142 17.01 -8.19 15.02
C VAL A 142 18.46 -7.81 15.19
N GLY A 143 19.34 -8.68 14.69
CA GLY A 143 20.78 -8.59 14.83
C GLY A 143 21.25 -7.18 14.53
N GLU A 144 22.31 -6.75 15.21
CA GLU A 144 22.88 -5.42 15.09
C GLU A 144 22.61 -4.89 13.69
N PHE A 145 21.76 -3.85 13.60
CA PHE A 145 21.45 -3.22 12.33
C PHE A 145 22.78 -3.01 11.63
N SER A 146 23.06 -3.78 10.60
CA SER A 146 24.30 -3.59 9.88
C SER A 146 24.29 -2.11 9.48
N GLU A 147 25.23 -1.33 10.00
CA GLU A 147 25.35 0.09 9.66
C GLU A 147 25.52 0.27 8.15
N HIS A 148 25.78 -0.83 7.47
CA HIS A 148 26.04 -0.88 6.06
C HIS A 148 24.78 -1.31 5.28
N LEU A 149 24.14 -0.32 4.65
CA LEU A 149 23.10 -0.60 3.66
C LEU A 149 23.73 -1.27 2.44
N ASP A 150 23.19 -2.40 2.01
CA ASP A 150 23.61 -3.06 0.77
C ASP A 150 23.43 -2.12 -0.42
N ASP A 151 24.34 -2.18 -1.39
CA ASP A 151 24.29 -1.39 -2.62
C ASP A 151 23.04 -1.68 -3.45
N GLU A 152 22.49 -2.86 -3.37
CA GLU A 152 21.24 -3.27 -4.03
C GLU A 152 19.97 -2.80 -3.29
N ALA A 153 20.08 -2.32 -2.05
CA ALA A 153 18.95 -1.85 -1.27
C ALA A 153 18.31 -0.59 -1.89
N TYR A 154 16.99 -0.58 -2.01
CA TYR A 154 16.27 0.60 -2.49
C TYR A 154 16.19 1.69 -1.43
N ILE A 155 16.84 2.81 -1.67
CA ILE A 155 16.77 4.03 -0.85
C ILE A 155 15.51 4.82 -1.17
N CYS A 156 15.24 5.08 -2.44
CA CYS A 156 14.02 5.73 -2.88
C CYS A 156 13.09 4.71 -3.54
N ARG A 157 12.01 4.32 -2.84
CA ARG A 157 11.04 3.36 -3.36
C ARG A 157 10.19 3.94 -4.49
N CYS A 158 9.84 5.23 -4.43
CA CYS A 158 9.04 5.90 -5.45
C CYS A 158 9.74 5.95 -6.82
N GLU A 159 11.03 6.28 -6.82
CA GLU A 159 11.84 6.43 -8.04
C GLU A 159 12.79 5.23 -8.26
N ARG A 160 12.69 4.20 -7.41
CA ARG A 160 13.48 2.94 -7.48
C ARG A 160 14.99 3.16 -7.52
N VAL A 161 15.51 4.13 -6.77
CA VAL A 161 16.94 4.44 -6.68
C VAL A 161 17.60 3.58 -5.61
N LYS A 162 18.70 2.91 -5.96
CA LYS A 162 19.45 2.02 -5.07
C LYS A 162 20.52 2.77 -4.27
N ALA A 163 20.97 2.17 -3.17
CA ALA A 163 22.03 2.69 -2.31
C ALA A 163 23.36 2.87 -3.07
N GLY A 164 23.72 1.89 -3.92
CA GLY A 164 24.93 1.92 -4.71
C GLY A 164 25.02 3.12 -5.66
N GLU A 165 23.88 3.50 -6.28
CA GLU A 165 23.84 4.69 -7.15
C GLU A 165 24.16 5.98 -6.39
N ILE A 166 23.53 6.14 -5.20
CA ILE A 166 23.76 7.31 -4.36
C ILE A 166 25.17 7.32 -3.79
N ARG A 167 25.65 6.16 -3.32
CA ARG A 167 26.98 5.99 -2.75
C ARG A 167 28.08 6.30 -3.77
N SER A 168 27.91 5.90 -5.04
CA SER A 168 28.84 6.24 -6.10
C SER A 168 28.97 7.76 -6.29
N LEU A 169 27.85 8.49 -6.25
CA LEU A 169 27.85 9.96 -6.33
C LEU A 169 28.50 10.60 -5.11
N ILE A 170 28.26 10.10 -3.92
CA ILE A 170 28.92 10.58 -2.69
C ILE A 170 30.44 10.41 -2.80
N ARG A 171 30.92 9.27 -3.30
CA ARG A 171 32.35 8.97 -3.50
C ARG A 171 33.00 9.83 -4.58
N THR A 172 32.24 10.29 -5.59
CA THR A 172 32.75 11.25 -6.58
C THR A 172 32.77 12.69 -6.06
N GLY A 173 32.40 12.93 -4.81
CA GLY A 173 32.52 14.24 -4.17
C GLY A 173 31.23 15.07 -4.13
N VAL A 174 30.08 14.50 -4.51
CA VAL A 174 28.79 15.20 -4.38
C VAL A 174 28.48 15.41 -2.90
N ARG A 175 28.21 16.66 -2.50
CA ARG A 175 27.90 17.08 -1.13
C ARG A 175 26.55 17.79 -1.03
N ASP A 176 25.89 18.03 -2.13
CA ASP A 176 24.57 18.66 -2.20
C ASP A 176 23.51 17.60 -2.55
N ILE A 177 22.56 17.36 -1.63
CA ILE A 177 21.46 16.43 -1.85
C ILE A 177 20.60 16.87 -3.05
N ASN A 178 20.53 18.16 -3.39
CA ASN A 178 19.81 18.60 -4.59
C ASN A 178 20.48 18.09 -5.88
N GLN A 179 21.81 17.94 -5.90
CA GLN A 179 22.50 17.31 -7.03
C GLN A 179 22.18 15.81 -7.10
N ILE A 180 22.16 15.09 -5.97
CA ILE A 180 21.71 13.70 -5.94
C ILE A 180 20.28 13.60 -6.50
N LYS A 181 19.37 14.49 -6.07
CA LYS A 181 17.99 14.53 -6.59
C LYS A 181 17.97 14.74 -8.11
N ALA A 182 18.76 15.66 -8.61
CA ALA A 182 18.80 15.98 -10.05
C ALA A 182 19.31 14.79 -10.89
N LEU A 183 20.33 14.08 -10.38
CA LEU A 183 20.98 13.00 -11.10
C LEU A 183 20.23 11.67 -11.02
N THR A 184 19.58 11.37 -9.88
CA THR A 184 18.95 10.07 -9.62
C THR A 184 17.43 10.14 -9.50
N ARG A 185 16.84 11.32 -9.39
CA ARG A 185 15.44 11.58 -9.03
C ARG A 185 15.07 11.13 -7.61
N ALA A 186 16.01 10.64 -6.80
CA ALA A 186 15.76 10.33 -5.40
C ALA A 186 15.08 11.50 -4.68
N SER A 187 14.09 11.24 -3.85
CA SER A 187 13.24 12.21 -3.14
C SER A 187 12.33 13.12 -4.01
N MET A 188 12.20 12.85 -5.30
CA MET A 188 11.31 13.60 -6.20
C MET A 188 9.95 12.91 -6.40
N GLY A 189 9.75 11.72 -5.88
CA GLY A 189 8.48 11.00 -5.97
C GLY A 189 7.37 11.63 -5.13
N SER A 190 6.17 11.06 -5.22
CA SER A 190 4.92 11.54 -4.58
C SER A 190 5.03 11.71 -3.06
N CYS A 191 5.86 10.93 -2.37
CA CYS A 191 6.08 11.04 -0.93
C CYS A 191 6.87 12.29 -0.52
N GLY A 192 7.47 13.04 -1.48
CA GLY A 192 8.25 14.25 -1.21
C GLY A 192 9.53 14.02 -0.40
N GLY A 193 10.10 12.82 -0.45
CA GLY A 193 11.37 12.52 0.23
C GLY A 193 11.24 12.11 1.70
N LYS A 194 10.03 11.91 2.22
CA LYS A 194 9.79 11.62 3.65
C LYS A 194 10.63 10.46 4.21
N THR A 195 10.85 9.42 3.42
CA THR A 195 11.62 8.24 3.86
C THR A 195 13.07 8.30 3.39
N CYS A 196 13.29 8.60 2.10
CA CYS A 196 14.61 8.47 1.51
C CYS A 196 15.61 9.55 1.93
N LEU A 197 15.16 10.75 2.33
CA LEU A 197 16.10 11.81 2.77
C LEU A 197 16.91 11.39 4.01
N SER A 198 16.27 10.76 4.98
CA SER A 198 16.98 10.25 6.15
C SER A 198 17.96 9.13 5.79
N LEU A 199 17.58 8.25 4.87
CA LEU A 199 18.48 7.18 4.39
C LEU A 199 19.65 7.74 3.58
N ILE A 200 19.46 8.78 2.76
CA ILE A 200 20.54 9.46 2.05
C ILE A 200 21.55 10.08 3.04
N LYS A 201 21.05 10.74 4.10
CA LYS A 201 21.92 11.28 5.16
C LYS A 201 22.74 10.17 5.86
N ARG A 202 22.13 9.02 6.12
CA ARG A 202 22.84 7.86 6.67
C ARG A 202 23.94 7.34 5.73
N LEU A 203 23.72 7.36 4.40
CA LEU A 203 24.74 6.98 3.44
C LEU A 203 25.94 7.92 3.50
N TYR A 204 25.76 9.25 3.65
CA TYR A 204 26.86 10.18 3.87
C TYR A 204 27.64 9.84 5.13
N GLN A 205 26.96 9.58 6.25
CA GLN A 205 27.60 9.20 7.51
C GLN A 205 28.36 7.87 7.38
N ALA A 206 27.79 6.88 6.69
CA ALA A 206 28.44 5.59 6.43
C ALA A 206 29.71 5.72 5.55
N GLU A 207 29.79 6.71 4.69
CA GLU A 207 30.98 7.05 3.89
C GLU A 207 31.93 8.00 4.64
N GLY A 208 31.71 8.21 5.94
CA GLY A 208 32.59 9.04 6.81
C GLY A 208 32.45 10.54 6.61
N ILE A 209 31.37 11.00 5.97
CA ILE A 209 31.15 12.42 5.67
C ILE A 209 30.21 13.01 6.73
N PRO A 210 30.66 14.02 7.48
CA PRO A 210 29.83 14.69 8.46
C PRO A 210 28.68 15.46 7.79
N LEU A 211 27.47 15.43 8.37
CA LEU A 211 26.31 16.11 7.80
C LEU A 211 26.46 17.64 7.74
N SER A 212 27.38 18.21 8.50
CA SER A 212 27.73 19.63 8.44
C SER A 212 28.35 20.06 7.09
N GLU A 213 28.90 19.11 6.33
CA GLU A 213 29.45 19.33 5.00
C GLU A 213 28.42 19.07 3.88
N VAL A 214 27.21 18.60 4.24
CA VAL A 214 26.17 18.23 3.29
C VAL A 214 25.13 19.32 3.19
N THR A 215 24.90 19.82 1.97
CA THR A 215 23.82 20.78 1.71
C THR A 215 22.49 20.04 1.64
N GLU A 216 21.57 20.37 2.56
CA GLU A 216 20.24 19.81 2.60
C GLU A 216 19.27 20.50 1.64
N PRO A 217 18.31 19.78 1.06
CA PRO A 217 17.29 20.40 0.24
C PRO A 217 16.33 21.23 1.13
N PRO A 218 15.73 22.30 0.59
CA PRO A 218 14.69 23.03 1.32
C PRO A 218 13.52 22.13 1.64
N VAL A 219 13.03 22.22 2.87
CA VAL A 219 11.89 21.45 3.35
C VAL A 219 10.60 22.10 2.87
N ARG A 220 9.72 21.31 2.25
CA ARG A 220 8.41 21.83 1.83
C ARG A 220 7.52 22.02 3.07
N PRO A 221 6.60 23.01 3.09
CA PRO A 221 5.62 23.14 4.15
C PRO A 221 4.84 21.85 4.40
N VAL A 222 4.43 21.64 5.65
CA VAL A 222 3.72 20.44 6.11
C VAL A 222 4.53 19.14 5.89
N PHE A 223 5.78 19.15 6.31
CA PHE A 223 6.63 17.94 6.29
C PHE A 223 6.57 17.13 7.60
N VAL A 224 6.01 17.71 8.65
CA VAL A 224 5.74 17.03 9.93
C VAL A 224 4.33 16.48 9.91
N GLU A 225 4.15 15.26 10.39
CA GLU A 225 2.83 14.69 10.57
C GLU A 225 2.05 15.50 11.62
N VAL A 226 0.94 16.07 11.18
CA VAL A 226 0.05 16.85 12.06
C VAL A 226 -1.29 16.11 12.12
N PRO A 227 -1.83 15.82 13.31
CA PRO A 227 -3.16 15.24 13.44
C PRO A 227 -4.20 16.10 12.73
N LEU A 228 -5.10 15.48 11.97
CA LEU A 228 -6.17 16.20 11.26
C LEU A 228 -7.03 17.06 12.20
N SER A 229 -7.15 16.66 13.48
CA SER A 229 -7.84 17.44 14.50
C SER A 229 -7.22 18.82 14.74
N VAL A 230 -5.90 18.94 14.61
CA VAL A 230 -5.20 20.23 14.71
C VAL A 230 -5.51 21.11 13.51
N LEU A 231 -5.53 20.53 12.31
CA LEU A 231 -5.89 21.26 11.08
C LEU A 231 -7.38 21.67 11.07
N ALA A 232 -8.26 20.82 11.60
CA ALA A 232 -9.70 21.10 11.68
C ALA A 232 -10.03 22.23 12.67
N ASN A 233 -9.18 22.48 13.66
CA ASN A 233 -9.35 23.51 14.66
C ASN A 233 -8.63 24.84 14.30
N ILE A 234 -7.99 24.92 13.16
CA ILE A 234 -7.49 26.21 12.65
C ILE A 234 -8.71 27.07 12.30
N ARG A 235 -9.09 27.95 13.23
CA ARG A 235 -9.96 29.06 12.91
C ARG A 235 -9.13 30.01 12.07
N LEU A 236 -9.53 30.21 10.82
CA LEU A 236 -9.15 31.42 10.09
C LEU A 236 -9.75 32.56 10.90
N GLU A 237 -8.94 33.26 11.66
CA GLU A 237 -9.36 34.55 12.19
C GLU A 237 -9.66 35.41 10.98
N ASP A 238 -10.92 35.72 10.79
CA ASP A 238 -11.36 36.62 9.75
C ASP A 238 -10.59 37.92 9.93
N GLU A 239 -9.82 38.32 8.93
CA GLU A 239 -9.24 39.64 8.82
C GLU A 239 -10.40 40.64 8.61
N GLU A 240 -11.21 40.82 9.64
CA GLU A 240 -12.12 41.95 9.75
C GLU A 240 -11.55 42.96 10.72
N GLY A 241 -10.97 44.00 10.17
CA GLY A 241 -10.79 45.20 10.93
C GLY A 241 -9.50 45.94 10.66
N GLU A 242 -9.46 46.66 9.55
CA GLU A 242 -9.05 48.08 9.57
C GLU A 242 -9.32 48.69 8.18
N ARG A 243 -10.40 49.44 8.16
CA ARG A 243 -10.62 50.57 7.25
C ARG A 243 -10.97 51.79 8.04
#